data_b03e4a933ea2406c7486b9ef6827bdbd
#
_entry.id   b03e4a933ea2406c7486b9ef6827bdbd
#
_cell.length_a   1.000
_cell.length_b   1.000
_cell.length_c   1.000
_cell.angle_alpha   90.00
_cell.angle_beta   90.00
_cell.angle_gamma   90.00
#
_symmetry.space_group_name_H-M   'P 1'
#
loop_
_entity.id
_entity.type
_entity.pdbx_description
1 polymer ?
#
loop_
_entity_poly.entity_id
_entity_poly.type
_entity_poly.pdbx_seq_one_letter_code
_entity_poly.pdbx_strand_id
1 'polypeptide(L)'
;MNEQRLQDPRGHLHRIKRLMADDDARAFLRTQKVAHAATVDVAGWPYVVSLIYIYEGGDQLYVHTGNHGGHFQRNIESHPRMCIEAAAMGPVHRGHPFACNSALVYTSVIVFGTAQIVED
;
A
#
# COMPACT_ATOMS: atom_id res chain seq x y z
N MET A 1 2.49 -20.00 2.03
CA MET A 1 1.54 -19.09 1.34
C MET A 1 0.18 -19.25 1.96
N ASN A 2 -0.54 -18.15 2.22
CA ASN A 2 -1.86 -18.18 2.84
C ASN A 2 -2.93 -18.36 1.77
N GLU A 3 -3.63 -19.51 1.77
CA GLU A 3 -4.68 -19.79 0.79
C GLU A 3 -5.86 -18.82 0.89
N GLN A 4 -6.21 -18.39 2.10
CA GLN A 4 -7.27 -17.42 2.31
C GLN A 4 -6.97 -16.10 1.59
N ARG A 5 -5.71 -15.69 1.58
CA ARG A 5 -5.27 -14.48 0.88
C ARG A 5 -5.50 -14.59 -0.62
N LEU A 6 -5.31 -15.78 -1.19
CA LEU A 6 -5.54 -15.99 -2.62
C LEU A 6 -7.02 -15.93 -2.98
N GLN A 7 -7.91 -16.18 -2.03
CA GLN A 7 -9.35 -16.16 -2.24
C GLN A 7 -9.98 -14.81 -1.93
N ASP A 8 -9.24 -13.92 -1.25
CA ASP A 8 -9.73 -12.59 -0.90
C ASP A 8 -9.81 -11.73 -2.15
N PRO A 9 -11.00 -11.18 -2.53
CA PRO A 9 -11.11 -10.34 -3.72
C PRO A 9 -10.33 -9.03 -3.61
N ARG A 10 -10.06 -8.57 -2.38
CA ARG A 10 -9.22 -7.38 -2.20
C ARG A 10 -7.78 -7.73 -2.51
N GLY A 11 -7.18 -6.98 -3.41
CA GLY A 11 -5.77 -7.19 -3.72
C GLY A 11 -5.47 -8.53 -4.37
N HIS A 12 -6.44 -9.13 -5.04
CA HIS A 12 -6.21 -10.40 -5.73
C HIS A 12 -5.10 -10.26 -6.77
N LEU A 13 -4.08 -11.11 -6.66
CA LEU A 13 -2.95 -11.07 -7.55
C LEU A 13 -3.17 -11.99 -8.76
N HIS A 14 -3.23 -11.39 -9.93
CA HIS A 14 -3.43 -12.12 -11.18
C HIS A 14 -2.30 -13.11 -11.46
N ARG A 15 -1.04 -12.70 -11.18
CA ARG A 15 0.14 -13.54 -11.41
C ARG A 15 0.62 -14.16 -10.11
N ILE A 16 0.00 -15.27 -9.72
CA ILE A 16 0.25 -15.94 -8.45
C ILE A 16 1.73 -16.29 -8.26
N LYS A 17 2.45 -16.59 -9.33
CA LYS A 17 3.89 -16.94 -9.27
C LYS A 17 4.75 -15.79 -8.72
N ARG A 18 4.25 -14.56 -8.75
CA ARG A 18 4.95 -13.38 -8.24
C ARG A 18 4.47 -12.96 -6.86
N LEU A 19 3.58 -13.75 -6.26
CA LEU A 19 3.08 -13.44 -4.93
C LEU A 19 4.19 -13.59 -3.90
N MET A 20 4.42 -12.51 -3.14
CA MET A 20 5.39 -12.50 -2.06
C MET A 20 4.80 -13.17 -0.83
N ALA A 21 5.61 -13.94 -0.09
CA ALA A 21 5.20 -14.49 1.19
C ALA A 21 4.95 -13.35 2.20
N ASP A 22 4.04 -13.58 3.16
CA ASP A 22 3.66 -12.56 4.12
C ASP A 22 4.85 -12.04 4.93
N ASP A 23 5.75 -12.93 5.35
CA ASP A 23 6.94 -12.52 6.11
C ASP A 23 7.86 -11.63 5.27
N ASP A 24 8.00 -11.94 4.00
CA ASP A 24 8.81 -11.12 3.08
C ASP A 24 8.15 -9.77 2.84
N ALA A 25 6.83 -9.73 2.74
CA ALA A 25 6.09 -8.48 2.58
C ALA A 25 6.26 -7.59 3.81
N ARG A 26 6.17 -8.16 5.01
CA ARG A 26 6.37 -7.42 6.25
C ARG A 26 7.81 -6.92 6.37
N ALA A 27 8.78 -7.75 6.01
CA ALA A 27 10.20 -7.35 6.01
C ALA A 27 10.44 -6.19 5.04
N PHE A 28 9.84 -6.25 3.85
CA PHE A 28 9.95 -5.17 2.87
C PHE A 28 9.35 -3.87 3.40
N LEU A 29 8.16 -3.94 4.00
CA LEU A 29 7.52 -2.75 4.57
C LEU A 29 8.39 -2.05 5.60
N ARG A 30 9.17 -2.81 6.38
CA ARG A 30 10.07 -2.22 7.38
C ARG A 30 11.22 -1.44 6.76
N THR A 31 11.56 -1.71 5.52
CA THR A 31 12.69 -1.05 4.85
C THR A 31 12.32 0.26 4.19
N GLN A 32 11.04 0.51 3.95
CA GLN A 32 10.58 1.71 3.25
C GLN A 32 10.18 2.78 4.26
N LYS A 33 10.13 4.03 3.82
CA LYS A 33 9.82 5.17 4.68
C LYS A 33 8.59 5.94 4.23
N VAL A 34 8.26 5.84 2.94
CA VAL A 34 7.13 6.57 2.36
C VAL A 34 6.16 5.56 1.77
N ALA A 35 4.89 5.77 2.02
CA ALA A 35 3.82 4.96 1.46
C ALA A 35 2.79 5.86 0.80
N HIS A 36 2.07 5.29 -0.13
CA HIS A 36 0.90 5.91 -0.74
C HIS A 36 -0.33 5.41 0.01
N ALA A 37 -1.07 6.34 0.61
CA ALA A 37 -2.26 6.01 1.38
C ALA A 37 -3.50 6.40 0.60
N ALA A 38 -4.40 5.45 0.40
CA ALA A 38 -5.62 5.64 -0.36
C ALA A 38 -6.83 5.58 0.57
N THR A 39 -7.68 6.60 0.48
CA THR A 39 -8.90 6.74 1.26
C THR A 39 -10.05 7.11 0.33
N VAL A 40 -11.25 7.15 0.87
CA VAL A 40 -12.46 7.50 0.12
C VAL A 40 -13.17 8.63 0.85
N ASP A 41 -13.63 9.64 0.12
CA ASP A 41 -14.39 10.73 0.72
C ASP A 41 -15.88 10.38 0.82
N VAL A 42 -16.65 11.29 1.42
CA VAL A 42 -18.09 11.06 1.66
C VAL A 42 -18.88 10.92 0.35
N ALA A 43 -18.38 11.45 -0.74
CA ALA A 43 -19.02 11.37 -2.05
C ALA A 43 -18.58 10.14 -2.86
N GLY A 44 -17.67 9.33 -2.29
CA GLY A 44 -17.18 8.13 -2.95
C GLY A 44 -15.96 8.34 -3.83
N TRP A 45 -15.37 9.53 -3.83
CA TRP A 45 -14.15 9.76 -4.60
C TRP A 45 -12.95 9.18 -3.90
N PRO A 46 -12.15 8.37 -4.60
CA PRO A 46 -10.88 7.91 -4.05
C PRO A 46 -9.87 9.06 -3.99
N TYR A 47 -9.03 9.00 -2.97
CA TYR A 47 -8.01 10.00 -2.73
C TYR A 47 -6.72 9.30 -2.32
N VAL A 48 -5.59 9.70 -2.89
CA VAL A 48 -4.31 9.12 -2.57
C VAL A 48 -3.32 10.22 -2.20
N VAL A 49 -2.52 9.95 -1.18
CA VAL A 49 -1.50 10.89 -0.71
C VAL A 49 -0.27 10.10 -0.27
N SER A 50 0.91 10.70 -0.45
CA SER A 50 2.16 10.11 0.03
C SER A 50 2.37 10.53 1.48
N LEU A 51 2.66 9.57 2.34
CA LEU A 51 2.87 9.80 3.76
C LEU A 51 4.13 9.08 4.23
N ILE A 52 4.79 9.68 5.22
CA ILE A 52 5.86 9.00 5.96
C ILE A 52 5.20 8.03 6.92
N TYR A 53 5.75 6.84 7.04
CA TYR A 53 5.21 5.84 7.94
C TYR A 53 6.30 5.15 8.74
N ILE A 54 5.89 4.52 9.84
CA ILE A 54 6.73 3.67 10.66
C ILE A 54 6.05 2.33 10.82
N TYR A 55 6.78 1.26 10.56
CA TYR A 55 6.28 -0.10 10.70
C TYR A 55 7.36 -0.97 11.32
N GLU A 56 7.02 -1.68 12.39
CA GLU A 56 7.97 -2.47 13.18
C GLU A 56 7.78 -3.99 13.03
N GLY A 57 6.90 -4.43 12.13
CA GLY A 57 6.74 -5.85 11.81
C GLY A 57 5.48 -6.52 12.36
N GLY A 58 4.69 -5.81 13.16
CA GLY A 58 3.45 -6.35 13.71
C GLY A 58 2.23 -6.12 12.83
N ASP A 59 1.08 -5.93 13.47
CA ASP A 59 -0.19 -5.71 12.79
C ASP A 59 -0.61 -4.25 12.80
N GLN A 60 0.27 -3.35 13.22
CA GLN A 60 0.03 -1.92 13.26
C GLN A 60 1.08 -1.19 12.46
N LEU A 61 0.64 -0.16 11.77
CA LEU A 61 1.49 0.74 11.01
C LEU A 61 1.08 2.16 11.35
N TYR A 62 2.06 3.03 11.57
CA TYR A 62 1.80 4.42 11.96
C TYR A 62 2.14 5.34 10.80
N VAL A 63 1.22 6.23 10.48
CA VAL A 63 1.47 7.28 9.48
C VAL A 63 1.46 8.64 10.17
N HIS A 64 2.28 9.53 9.68
CA HIS A 64 2.32 10.89 10.16
C HIS A 64 1.67 11.81 9.14
N THR A 65 0.69 12.57 9.59
CA THR A 65 0.05 13.60 8.78
C THR A 65 0.43 14.97 9.36
N GLY A 66 0.24 16.00 8.55
CA GLY A 66 0.47 17.35 9.02
C GLY A 66 -0.64 17.85 9.94
N ASN A 67 -1.07 19.06 9.72
CA ASN A 67 -2.04 19.74 10.58
C ASN A 67 -3.41 19.08 10.59
N HIS A 68 -4.18 19.37 11.63
CA HIS A 68 -5.54 18.90 11.80
C HIS A 68 -6.45 19.38 10.67
N GLY A 69 -7.48 18.60 10.37
CA GLY A 69 -8.55 18.98 9.46
C GLY A 69 -8.23 18.85 7.98
N GLY A 70 -7.14 18.17 7.61
CA GLY A 70 -6.83 17.92 6.22
C GLY A 70 -7.77 16.94 5.56
N HIS A 71 -7.72 16.87 4.23
CA HIS A 71 -8.60 16.00 3.43
C HIS A 71 -8.45 14.53 3.84
N PHE A 72 -7.23 14.08 4.04
CA PHE A 72 -6.94 12.71 4.47
C PHE A 72 -7.62 12.40 5.81
N GLN A 73 -7.48 13.29 6.79
CA GLN A 73 -8.08 13.10 8.10
C GLN A 73 -9.61 13.07 8.02
N ARG A 74 -10.21 13.97 7.26
CA ARG A 74 -11.66 13.97 7.07
C ARG A 74 -12.17 12.68 6.43
N ASN A 75 -11.41 12.14 5.48
CA ASN A 75 -11.78 10.88 4.86
C ASN A 75 -11.77 9.73 5.86
N ILE A 76 -10.75 9.67 6.71
CA ILE A 76 -10.66 8.64 7.76
C ILE A 76 -11.81 8.77 8.76
N GLU A 77 -12.16 9.99 9.14
CA GLU A 77 -13.25 10.22 10.08
C GLU A 77 -14.60 9.75 9.54
N SER A 78 -14.83 9.93 8.23
CA SER A 78 -16.07 9.50 7.60
C SER A 78 -16.05 8.03 7.18
N HIS A 79 -14.88 7.49 6.83
CA HIS A 79 -14.73 6.12 6.37
C HIS A 79 -13.33 5.61 6.69
N PRO A 80 -13.18 4.84 7.79
CA PRO A 80 -11.85 4.51 8.28
C PRO A 80 -11.12 3.41 7.52
N ARG A 81 -11.78 2.70 6.62
CA ARG A 81 -11.12 1.67 5.81
C ARG A 81 -10.26 2.32 4.75
N MET A 82 -9.03 1.82 4.62
CA MET A 82 -8.07 2.38 3.69
C MET A 82 -7.09 1.32 3.23
N CYS A 83 -6.30 1.66 2.24
CA CYS A 83 -5.15 0.84 1.90
C CYS A 83 -3.89 1.71 1.81
N ILE A 84 -2.76 1.06 2.04
CA ILE A 84 -1.44 1.69 1.96
C ILE A 84 -0.59 0.84 1.04
N GLU A 85 0.16 1.48 0.16
CA GLU A 85 1.06 0.80 -0.76
C GLU A 85 2.46 1.37 -0.58
N ALA A 86 3.45 0.48 -0.51
CA ALA A 86 4.86 0.86 -0.56
C ALA A 86 5.51 0.06 -1.68
N ALA A 87 6.39 0.70 -2.43
CA ALA A 87 7.03 0.07 -3.57
C ALA A 87 8.48 0.54 -3.70
N ALA A 88 9.30 -0.35 -4.23
CA ALA A 88 10.65 -0.03 -4.63
C ALA A 88 10.85 -0.52 -6.07
N MET A 89 11.47 0.32 -6.88
CA MET A 89 11.70 0.01 -8.28
C MET A 89 13.16 -0.28 -8.53
N GLY A 90 13.41 -1.29 -9.35
CA GLY A 90 14.71 -1.61 -9.87
C GLY A 90 14.84 -1.17 -11.32
N PRO A 91 15.77 -1.78 -12.07
CA PRO A 91 15.99 -1.41 -13.46
C PRO A 91 14.82 -1.76 -14.36
N VAL A 92 14.64 -0.95 -15.39
CA VAL A 92 13.71 -1.23 -16.49
C VAL A 92 14.46 -2.02 -17.56
N HIS A 93 13.87 -3.12 -18.00
CA HIS A 93 14.38 -3.91 -19.12
C HIS A 93 13.61 -3.52 -20.38
N ARG A 94 14.33 -2.95 -21.34
CA ARG A 94 13.69 -2.56 -22.61
C ARG A 94 13.22 -3.78 -23.37
N GLY A 95 11.99 -3.72 -23.87
CA GLY A 95 11.47 -4.74 -24.76
C GLY A 95 12.08 -4.62 -26.15
N HIS A 96 12.27 -5.77 -26.80
CA HIS A 96 12.77 -5.85 -28.14
C HIS A 96 12.08 -7.02 -28.86
N PRO A 97 11.53 -6.81 -30.05
CA PRO A 97 11.56 -5.58 -30.88
C PRO A 97 10.46 -4.55 -30.51
N PHE A 98 9.52 -4.90 -29.62
CA PHE A 98 8.37 -4.05 -29.32
C PHE A 98 8.46 -3.49 -27.90
N ALA A 99 8.03 -2.23 -27.72
CA ALA A 99 8.03 -1.57 -26.43
C ALA A 99 7.18 -2.32 -25.40
N CYS A 100 6.10 -2.99 -25.82
CA CYS A 100 5.24 -3.77 -24.91
C CYS A 100 5.95 -4.97 -24.27
N ASN A 101 7.12 -5.35 -24.77
CA ASN A 101 7.95 -6.38 -24.16
C ASN A 101 8.84 -5.85 -23.05
N SER A 102 8.78 -4.54 -22.77
CA SER A 102 9.55 -3.93 -21.68
C SER A 102 9.05 -4.44 -20.35
N ALA A 103 9.97 -4.60 -19.41
CA ALA A 103 9.68 -5.08 -18.07
C ALA A 103 10.37 -4.20 -17.03
N LEU A 104 9.72 -4.05 -15.88
CA LEU A 104 10.24 -3.31 -14.73
C LEU A 104 10.46 -4.29 -13.59
N VAL A 105 11.65 -4.30 -13.03
CA VAL A 105 11.91 -5.02 -11.78
C VAL A 105 11.39 -4.15 -10.64
N TYR A 106 10.46 -4.67 -9.87
CA TYR A 106 9.90 -3.91 -8.75
C TYR A 106 9.42 -4.84 -7.64
N THR A 107 9.29 -4.29 -6.46
CA THR A 107 8.64 -4.91 -5.31
C THR A 107 7.56 -3.95 -4.84
N SER A 108 6.36 -4.45 -4.62
CA SER A 108 5.28 -3.62 -4.10
C SER A 108 4.43 -4.41 -3.11
N VAL A 109 4.02 -3.75 -2.03
CA VAL A 109 3.20 -4.34 -0.99
C VAL A 109 2.02 -3.41 -0.73
N ILE A 110 0.82 -3.98 -0.73
CA ILE A 110 -0.42 -3.26 -0.41
C ILE A 110 -0.97 -3.83 0.89
N VAL A 111 -1.34 -2.94 1.81
CA VAL A 111 -1.93 -3.31 3.09
C VAL A 111 -3.33 -2.71 3.16
N PHE A 112 -4.32 -3.57 3.42
CA PHE A 112 -5.68 -3.12 3.70
C PHE A 112 -5.88 -3.08 5.21
N GLY A 113 -6.49 -2.02 5.69
CA GLY A 113 -6.67 -1.86 7.11
C GLY A 113 -7.67 -0.80 7.49
N THR A 114 -7.85 -0.67 8.79
CA THR A 114 -8.71 0.35 9.39
C THR A 114 -7.83 1.36 10.09
N ALA A 115 -8.04 2.63 9.79
CA ALA A 115 -7.28 3.72 10.39
C ALA A 115 -7.93 4.19 11.68
N GLN A 116 -7.10 4.57 12.63
CA GLN A 116 -7.52 5.20 13.88
C GLN A 116 -6.65 6.42 14.12
N ILE A 117 -7.29 7.54 14.42
CA ILE A 117 -6.56 8.77 14.72
C ILE A 117 -6.09 8.69 16.16
N VAL A 118 -4.79 8.90 16.34
CA VAL A 118 -4.16 8.92 17.65
C VAL A 118 -3.77 10.37 17.94
N GLU A 119 -4.24 10.89 19.05
CA GLU A 119 -3.92 12.25 19.50
C GLU A 119 -2.91 12.18 20.63
N ASP A 120 -1.92 13.07 20.56
CA ASP A 120 -0.90 13.20 21.63
C ASP A 120 -1.46 13.94 22.85
#